data_5092ac5dd6825719f27c3f7724c4009a
#
_entry.id   5092ac5dd6825719f27c3f7724c4009a
#
_cell.length_a   1.000
_cell.length_b   1.000
_cell.length_c   1.000
_cell.angle_alpha   90.00
_cell.angle_beta   90.00
_cell.angle_gamma   90.00
#
_symmetry.space_group_name_H-M   'P 1'
#
loop_
_entity.id
_entity.type
_entity.pdbx_description
1 polymer ?
#
loop_
_entity_poly.entity_id
_entity_poly.type
_entity_poly.pdbx_seq_one_letter_code
_entity_poly.pdbx_strand_id
1 'polypeptide(L)'
;MLLSKNRFYVNQINPIKQAKLFLTFGLCASFCISTAASDSVDTTRILVDKLTLNSYKSTLKGLTQFGDRRQGTARNRDALSWIEQQLVKMGCDNVERMSFSYNPEPRAPRVRKPITNQADQLKTPTGGAVGRNGIGPGGASIYGYRAETGVNREASAQPDERIRLLNAEQPVNGERQQVYCTKIGISHPDEMYIVGAHFDGHGVNEAVNDDGSGTALVMELARVLNAPGVTTERSIRFALWNNEETGLNGSKAYVQQRQKLQGIERPAGSGKFPEPRWLGMIQHDMMLWDHGAPTVSYTHLT
;
A
#
# COMPACT_ATOMS: atom_id res chain seq x y z
N MET A 1 -1.55 16.32 -21.39
CA MET A 1 -1.61 15.53 -20.17
C MET A 1 -2.40 16.36 -19.16
N LEU A 2 -3.72 16.17 -19.13
CA LEU A 2 -4.65 16.99 -18.35
C LEU A 2 -4.93 16.30 -17.02
N LEU A 3 -4.45 16.88 -15.92
CA LEU A 3 -4.80 16.47 -14.57
C LEU A 3 -6.19 16.99 -14.23
N SER A 4 -7.18 16.10 -14.14
CA SER A 4 -8.52 16.41 -13.67
C SER A 4 -8.49 16.61 -12.14
N LYS A 5 -8.98 17.75 -11.67
CA LYS A 5 -9.14 18.06 -10.25
C LYS A 5 -10.19 17.15 -9.63
N ASN A 6 -9.77 16.16 -8.84
CA ASN A 6 -10.69 15.34 -8.05
C ASN A 6 -11.14 16.10 -6.81
N ARG A 7 -12.46 16.30 -6.65
CA ARG A 7 -13.07 16.90 -5.46
C ARG A 7 -13.57 15.78 -4.52
N PHE A 8 -13.21 15.91 -3.25
CA PHE A 8 -13.80 15.13 -2.17
C PHE A 8 -14.89 15.95 -1.49
N TYR A 9 -16.03 15.34 -1.17
CA TYR A 9 -17.16 16.01 -0.49
C TYR A 9 -17.43 15.40 0.88
N VAL A 10 -17.65 16.27 1.87
CA VAL A 10 -18.20 15.89 3.17
C VAL A 10 -19.63 16.41 3.22
N ASN A 11 -20.60 15.52 3.37
CA ASN A 11 -22.02 15.88 3.45
C ASN A 11 -22.34 16.63 4.74
N GLN A 12 -22.87 17.85 4.60
CA GLN A 12 -23.60 18.52 5.70
C GLN A 12 -25.09 18.22 5.60
N ILE A 13 -25.68 17.88 6.72
CA ILE A 13 -27.12 17.62 6.89
C ILE A 13 -27.86 18.94 6.84
N ASN A 14 -28.80 19.09 5.92
CA ASN A 14 -29.68 20.24 5.80
C ASN A 14 -30.93 20.07 6.70
N PRO A 15 -31.34 21.08 7.47
CA PRO A 15 -32.68 21.11 8.07
C PRO A 15 -33.71 21.80 7.17
N ILE A 16 -34.78 21.14 7.03
CA ILE A 16 -36.15 21.31 6.63
C ILE A 16 -36.65 22.73 6.32
N LYS A 17 -37.31 22.82 5.16
CA LYS A 17 -38.13 23.89 4.64
C LYS A 17 -39.34 24.21 5.50
N GLN A 18 -39.65 25.48 5.66
CA GLN A 18 -41.03 26.00 5.64
C GLN A 18 -41.12 27.31 4.86
N ALA A 19 -41.96 27.31 3.85
CA ALA A 19 -42.34 28.48 3.06
C ALA A 19 -43.47 29.24 3.77
N LYS A 20 -43.38 30.55 3.82
CA LYS A 20 -44.54 31.46 3.79
C LYS A 20 -44.25 32.68 2.99
N LEU A 21 -45.11 32.88 2.03
CA LEU A 21 -45.24 33.97 1.08
C LEU A 21 -45.81 35.20 1.80
N PHE A 22 -45.18 36.37 1.71
CA PHE A 22 -45.83 37.68 1.78
C PHE A 22 -45.16 38.69 0.85
N LEU A 23 -45.97 39.24 -0.01
CA LEU A 23 -45.69 40.37 -0.90
C LEU A 23 -45.73 41.67 -0.07
N THR A 24 -44.78 42.61 -0.28
CA THR A 24 -45.08 44.02 -0.48
C THR A 24 -43.82 44.89 -0.61
N PHE A 25 -43.82 45.70 -1.66
CA PHE A 25 -43.25 47.04 -1.90
C PHE A 25 -41.83 47.44 -1.45
N GLY A 26 -41.08 47.71 -2.42
CA GLY A 26 -39.93 48.50 -2.76
C GLY A 26 -39.32 49.52 -1.78
N LEU A 27 -38.01 49.39 -1.70
CA LEU A 27 -37.09 50.52 -1.57
C LEU A 27 -35.72 50.07 -2.12
N CYS A 28 -35.21 50.75 -3.18
CA CYS A 28 -33.86 50.56 -3.67
C CYS A 28 -32.87 51.01 -2.59
N ALA A 29 -32.32 50.05 -1.86
CA ALA A 29 -31.07 50.23 -1.13
C ALA A 29 -30.04 49.38 -1.83
N SER A 30 -29.02 50.00 -2.40
CA SER A 30 -27.84 49.32 -2.93
C SER A 30 -27.15 48.59 -1.78
N PHE A 31 -27.52 47.31 -1.59
CA PHE A 31 -26.79 46.42 -0.71
C PHE A 31 -25.58 45.93 -1.51
N CYS A 32 -24.40 46.44 -1.17
CA CYS A 32 -23.15 45.74 -1.48
C CYS A 32 -23.23 44.36 -0.82
N ILE A 33 -23.63 43.34 -1.59
CA ILE A 33 -23.46 41.96 -1.18
C ILE A 33 -21.97 41.71 -1.25
N SER A 34 -21.28 41.90 -0.13
CA SER A 34 -19.99 41.28 0.08
C SER A 34 -20.24 39.78 -0.03
N THR A 35 -19.92 39.19 -1.17
CA THR A 35 -19.79 37.75 -1.29
C THR A 35 -18.63 37.35 -0.37
N ALA A 36 -18.96 37.00 0.88
CA ALA A 36 -18.02 36.24 1.70
C ALA A 36 -17.67 35.03 0.87
N ALA A 37 -16.42 34.95 0.42
CA ALA A 37 -15.88 33.71 -0.12
C ALA A 37 -16.13 32.65 0.95
N SER A 38 -16.99 31.68 0.66
CA SER A 38 -17.13 30.55 1.52
C SER A 38 -15.76 29.87 1.50
N ASP A 39 -15.04 29.91 2.60
CA ASP A 39 -13.84 29.11 2.77
C ASP A 39 -14.23 27.66 2.45
N SER A 40 -13.85 27.22 1.26
CA SER A 40 -14.05 25.84 0.87
C SER A 40 -13.26 24.99 1.86
N VAL A 41 -13.96 24.23 2.68
CA VAL A 41 -13.34 23.33 3.64
C VAL A 41 -12.34 22.44 2.88
N ASP A 42 -11.07 22.58 3.20
CA ASP A 42 -10.02 21.75 2.60
C ASP A 42 -10.13 20.32 3.15
N THR A 43 -10.90 19.50 2.43
CA THR A 43 -11.12 18.10 2.79
C THR A 43 -9.83 17.29 2.78
N THR A 44 -8.86 17.67 1.96
CA THR A 44 -7.54 17.03 1.94
C THR A 44 -6.83 17.28 3.26
N ARG A 45 -6.84 18.50 3.73
CA ARG A 45 -6.24 18.87 5.02
C ARG A 45 -6.87 18.09 6.18
N ILE A 46 -8.21 17.97 6.20
CA ILE A 46 -8.93 17.21 7.22
C ILE A 46 -8.48 15.74 7.23
N LEU A 47 -8.27 15.14 6.07
CA LEU A 47 -7.81 13.75 5.98
C LEU A 47 -6.36 13.61 6.41
N VAL A 48 -5.49 14.55 5.99
CA VAL A 48 -4.08 14.57 6.40
C VAL A 48 -3.95 14.71 7.92
N ASP A 49 -4.74 15.57 8.54
CA ASP A 49 -4.72 15.78 9.99
C ASP A 49 -5.22 14.57 10.80
N LYS A 50 -5.89 13.59 10.15
CA LYS A 50 -6.26 12.31 10.75
C LYS A 50 -5.15 11.25 10.71
N LEU A 51 -4.10 11.44 9.91
CA LEU A 51 -2.95 10.55 9.89
C LEU A 51 -2.18 10.68 11.20
N THR A 52 -1.80 9.54 11.77
CA THR A 52 -1.04 9.56 13.02
C THR A 52 0.20 8.68 12.93
N LEU A 53 1.35 9.27 13.26
CA LEU A 53 2.61 8.54 13.32
C LEU A 53 2.55 7.38 14.33
N ASN A 54 1.78 7.53 15.41
CA ASN A 54 1.64 6.49 16.41
C ASN A 54 0.88 5.26 15.86
N SER A 55 -0.18 5.46 15.09
CA SER A 55 -0.92 4.36 14.44
C SER A 55 -0.01 3.65 13.43
N TYR A 56 0.66 4.40 12.58
CA TYR A 56 1.65 3.87 11.63
C TYR A 56 2.72 3.01 12.32
N LYS A 57 3.37 3.57 13.37
CA LYS A 57 4.40 2.84 14.14
C LYS A 57 3.85 1.60 14.82
N SER A 58 2.63 1.66 15.35
CA SER A 58 1.99 0.51 16.00
C SER A 58 1.72 -0.62 15.00
N THR A 59 1.27 -0.29 13.80
CA THR A 59 1.09 -1.25 12.72
C THR A 59 2.42 -1.86 12.30
N LEU A 60 3.44 -1.04 12.09
CA LEU A 60 4.78 -1.49 11.74
C LEU A 60 5.35 -2.45 12.80
N LYS A 61 5.26 -2.06 14.08
CA LYS A 61 5.65 -2.93 15.20
C LYS A 61 4.84 -4.23 15.25
N GLY A 62 3.55 -4.17 14.94
CA GLY A 62 2.70 -5.36 14.87
C GLY A 62 3.14 -6.33 13.76
N LEU A 63 3.63 -5.82 12.64
CA LEU A 63 4.16 -6.66 11.55
C LEU A 63 5.47 -7.37 11.93
N THR A 64 6.34 -6.73 12.71
CA THR A 64 7.65 -7.30 13.07
C THR A 64 7.55 -8.58 13.89
N GLN A 65 6.43 -8.80 14.58
CA GLN A 65 6.23 -10.04 15.37
C GLN A 65 6.26 -11.31 14.52
N PHE A 66 6.06 -11.21 13.21
CA PHE A 66 6.05 -12.34 12.27
C PHE A 66 7.40 -12.52 11.54
N GLY A 67 8.47 -11.88 12.01
CA GLY A 67 9.76 -11.93 11.35
C GLY A 67 9.72 -11.32 9.95
N ASP A 68 10.43 -11.92 9.01
CA ASP A 68 10.51 -11.43 7.63
C ASP A 68 9.24 -11.68 6.79
N ARG A 69 8.28 -12.38 7.31
CA ARG A 69 7.00 -12.69 6.64
C ARG A 69 7.17 -13.33 5.26
N ARG A 70 8.26 -14.08 5.06
CA ARG A 70 8.61 -14.69 3.78
C ARG A 70 7.45 -15.51 3.22
N GLN A 71 7.10 -15.29 1.96
CA GLN A 71 6.03 -16.01 1.29
C GLN A 71 6.21 -17.53 1.37
N GLY A 72 5.11 -18.31 1.48
CA GLY A 72 5.14 -19.76 1.56
C GLY A 72 5.47 -20.35 2.94
N THR A 73 5.53 -19.52 3.97
CA THR A 73 5.77 -19.92 5.35
C THR A 73 4.53 -19.77 6.22
N ALA A 74 4.51 -20.39 7.39
CA ALA A 74 3.44 -20.22 8.38
C ALA A 74 3.39 -18.77 8.85
N ARG A 75 4.54 -18.16 9.16
CA ARG A 75 4.61 -16.75 9.60
C ARG A 75 4.06 -15.74 8.59
N ASN A 76 4.12 -16.06 7.28
CA ASN A 76 3.47 -15.25 6.25
C ASN A 76 1.93 -15.36 6.32
N ARG A 77 1.41 -16.58 6.51
CA ARG A 77 -0.03 -16.81 6.67
C ARG A 77 -0.57 -16.18 7.95
N ASP A 78 0.21 -16.23 9.03
CA ASP A 78 -0.16 -15.60 10.31
C ASP A 78 -0.17 -14.08 10.19
N ALA A 79 0.83 -13.51 9.50
CA ALA A 79 0.86 -12.08 9.18
C ALA A 79 -0.35 -11.66 8.34
N LEU A 80 -0.69 -12.42 7.30
CA LEU A 80 -1.89 -12.17 6.49
C LEU A 80 -3.17 -12.15 7.34
N SER A 81 -3.32 -13.13 8.23
CA SER A 81 -4.47 -13.23 9.11
C SER A 81 -4.55 -12.05 10.10
N TRP A 82 -3.40 -11.60 10.60
CA TRP A 82 -3.32 -10.44 11.46
C TRP A 82 -3.68 -9.15 10.68
N ILE A 83 -3.14 -8.97 9.47
CA ILE A 83 -3.45 -7.82 8.61
C ILE A 83 -4.94 -7.74 8.32
N GLU A 84 -5.57 -8.85 7.95
CA GLU A 84 -7.02 -8.91 7.71
C GLU A 84 -7.82 -8.44 8.93
N GLN A 85 -7.46 -8.94 10.12
CA GLN A 85 -8.11 -8.52 11.37
C GLN A 85 -7.91 -7.02 11.64
N GLN A 86 -6.72 -6.46 11.35
CA GLN A 86 -6.50 -5.03 11.52
C GLN A 86 -7.33 -4.21 10.53
N LEU A 87 -7.41 -4.61 9.26
CA LEU A 87 -8.24 -3.93 8.25
C LEU A 87 -9.71 -3.88 8.68
N VAL A 88 -10.26 -4.99 9.20
CA VAL A 88 -11.62 -5.00 9.76
C VAL A 88 -11.76 -4.00 10.91
N LYS A 89 -10.82 -3.97 11.86
CA LYS A 89 -10.81 -3.00 12.98
C LYS A 89 -10.70 -1.55 12.51
N MET A 90 -10.09 -1.32 11.36
CA MET A 90 -9.96 -0.01 10.72
C MET A 90 -11.19 0.42 9.93
N GLY A 91 -12.27 -0.36 9.96
CA GLY A 91 -13.54 -0.04 9.31
C GLY A 91 -13.67 -0.53 7.88
N CYS A 92 -12.82 -1.45 7.45
CA CYS A 92 -13.00 -2.13 6.16
C CYS A 92 -14.10 -3.19 6.26
N ASP A 93 -15.27 -2.94 5.68
CA ASP A 93 -16.43 -3.83 5.76
C ASP A 93 -16.38 -5.00 4.77
N ASN A 94 -15.50 -4.95 3.78
CA ASN A 94 -15.42 -5.89 2.66
C ASN A 94 -14.00 -6.38 2.43
N VAL A 95 -13.36 -6.84 3.48
CA VAL A 95 -12.02 -7.45 3.36
C VAL A 95 -12.14 -8.75 2.60
N GLU A 96 -11.32 -8.91 1.56
CA GLU A 96 -11.29 -10.09 0.71
C GLU A 96 -9.90 -10.70 0.69
N ARG A 97 -9.84 -12.04 0.77
CA ARG A 97 -8.64 -12.82 0.45
C ARG A 97 -8.71 -13.31 -0.98
N MET A 98 -7.59 -13.25 -1.66
CA MET A 98 -7.43 -13.82 -2.99
C MET A 98 -6.31 -14.84 -2.98
N SER A 99 -6.61 -16.05 -3.45
CA SER A 99 -5.65 -17.15 -3.57
C SER A 99 -5.05 -17.25 -4.96
N PHE A 100 -3.80 -17.71 -5.02
CA PHE A 100 -3.11 -18.07 -6.25
C PHE A 100 -2.06 -19.16 -5.98
N SER A 101 -1.72 -19.96 -6.99
CA SER A 101 -0.70 -20.99 -6.87
C SER A 101 0.68 -20.43 -7.20
N TYR A 102 1.68 -20.83 -6.43
CA TYR A 102 3.08 -20.53 -6.69
C TYR A 102 3.95 -21.76 -6.52
N ASN A 103 4.37 -22.33 -7.64
CA ASN A 103 5.18 -23.53 -7.72
C ASN A 103 6.38 -23.25 -8.65
N PRO A 104 7.39 -22.48 -8.18
CA PRO A 104 8.54 -22.20 -9.01
C PRO A 104 9.33 -23.48 -9.29
N GLU A 105 9.78 -23.63 -10.51
CA GLU A 105 10.76 -24.66 -10.83
C GLU A 105 12.03 -24.48 -10.00
N PRO A 106 12.69 -25.58 -9.59
CA PRO A 106 13.96 -25.49 -8.93
C PRO A 106 14.95 -24.69 -9.79
N ARG A 107 15.45 -23.58 -9.26
CA ARG A 107 16.47 -22.81 -9.98
C ARG A 107 17.74 -23.65 -10.07
N ALA A 108 18.24 -23.85 -11.27
CA ALA A 108 19.56 -24.40 -11.45
C ALA A 108 20.58 -23.58 -10.63
N PRO A 109 21.55 -24.23 -9.98
CA PRO A 109 22.58 -23.52 -9.26
C PRO A 109 23.21 -22.45 -10.16
N ARG A 110 23.15 -21.19 -9.74
CA ARG A 110 23.87 -20.14 -10.46
C ARG A 110 25.36 -20.39 -10.31
N VAL A 111 25.98 -20.92 -11.33
CA VAL A 111 27.44 -20.99 -11.42
C VAL A 111 27.92 -19.54 -11.52
N ARG A 112 28.37 -18.97 -10.41
CA ARG A 112 29.08 -17.68 -10.45
C ARG A 112 30.34 -17.91 -11.26
N LYS A 113 30.43 -17.28 -12.42
CA LYS A 113 31.71 -17.21 -13.13
C LYS A 113 32.70 -16.51 -12.20
N PRO A 114 33.86 -17.12 -11.91
CA PRO A 114 34.87 -16.42 -11.13
C PRO A 114 35.23 -15.11 -11.82
N ILE A 115 35.34 -14.04 -11.04
CA ILE A 115 35.90 -12.78 -11.56
C ILE A 115 37.37 -13.04 -11.81
N THR A 116 37.72 -13.24 -13.07
CA THR A 116 39.04 -13.76 -13.46
C THR A 116 40.08 -12.70 -13.73
N ASN A 117 39.69 -11.42 -13.72
CA ASN A 117 40.64 -10.33 -13.96
C ASN A 117 40.34 -9.07 -13.13
N GLN A 118 41.40 -8.30 -12.89
CA GLN A 118 41.38 -7.06 -12.10
C GLN A 118 40.58 -5.94 -12.81
N ALA A 119 40.48 -5.97 -14.14
CA ALA A 119 39.70 -5.00 -14.91
C ALA A 119 38.18 -5.18 -14.69
N ASP A 120 37.70 -6.38 -14.43
CA ASP A 120 36.30 -6.62 -14.10
C ASP A 120 35.97 -6.22 -12.66
N GLN A 121 36.96 -6.26 -11.76
CA GLN A 121 36.81 -5.73 -10.40
C GLN A 121 36.74 -4.20 -10.39
N LEU A 122 37.51 -3.53 -11.22
CA LEU A 122 37.53 -2.07 -11.35
C LEU A 122 36.30 -1.50 -12.06
N LYS A 123 35.55 -2.29 -12.81
CA LYS A 123 34.28 -1.89 -13.43
C LYS A 123 33.10 -1.96 -12.45
N THR A 124 33.32 -2.46 -11.25
CA THR A 124 32.30 -2.47 -10.21
C THR A 124 32.38 -1.14 -9.48
N PRO A 125 31.47 -0.17 -9.73
CA PRO A 125 31.50 1.09 -9.02
C PRO A 125 31.28 0.84 -7.53
N THR A 126 32.24 1.22 -6.71
CA THR A 126 32.04 1.32 -5.28
C THR A 126 31.17 2.53 -5.01
N GLY A 127 29.95 2.30 -4.55
CA GLY A 127 29.03 3.38 -4.13
C GLY A 127 28.09 3.91 -5.20
N GLY A 128 27.66 3.10 -6.15
CA GLY A 128 26.63 3.49 -7.11
C GLY A 128 25.22 3.37 -6.57
N ALA A 129 24.29 4.07 -7.23
CA ALA A 129 22.88 3.98 -6.97
C ALA A 129 22.41 2.52 -6.98
N VAL A 130 21.64 2.19 -5.98
CA VAL A 130 21.05 0.88 -5.82
C VAL A 130 20.00 0.67 -6.90
N GLY A 131 20.18 -0.35 -7.72
CA GLY A 131 19.13 -0.75 -8.64
C GLY A 131 17.89 -1.22 -7.88
N ARG A 132 16.75 -1.11 -8.53
CA ARG A 132 15.43 -1.49 -8.01
C ARG A 132 15.36 -2.90 -7.38
N ASN A 133 16.27 -3.78 -7.76
CA ASN A 133 16.36 -5.16 -7.25
C ASN A 133 17.42 -5.33 -6.17
N GLY A 134 17.88 -4.24 -5.56
CA GLY A 134 18.94 -4.32 -4.56
C GLY A 134 20.27 -4.84 -5.12
N ILE A 135 20.48 -4.73 -6.41
CA ILE A 135 21.71 -5.08 -7.07
C ILE A 135 22.42 -3.78 -7.41
N GLY A 136 23.55 -3.54 -6.76
CA GLY A 136 24.43 -2.43 -7.08
C GLY A 136 25.06 -2.60 -8.46
N PRO A 137 25.67 -1.53 -9.01
CA PRO A 137 26.45 -1.62 -10.24
C PRO A 137 27.47 -2.76 -10.15
N GLY A 138 27.50 -3.60 -11.15
CA GLY A 138 28.35 -4.78 -11.16
C GLY A 138 27.70 -6.08 -10.69
N GLY A 139 26.39 -6.08 -10.42
CA GLY A 139 25.62 -7.27 -10.04
C GLY A 139 25.86 -7.75 -8.61
N ALA A 140 26.60 -7.01 -7.80
CA ALA A 140 26.70 -7.30 -6.36
C ALA A 140 25.37 -6.94 -5.68
N SER A 141 24.74 -7.93 -5.07
CA SER A 141 23.56 -7.65 -4.25
C SER A 141 23.96 -6.79 -3.08
N ILE A 142 23.40 -5.62 -2.96
CA ILE A 142 23.56 -4.78 -1.75
C ILE A 142 22.94 -5.43 -0.53
N TYR A 143 22.07 -6.37 -0.75
CA TYR A 143 21.47 -7.21 0.27
C TYR A 143 22.21 -8.54 0.46
N GLY A 144 23.39 -8.71 -0.14
CA GLY A 144 24.21 -9.93 -0.08
C GLY A 144 24.55 -10.40 1.33
N TYR A 145 24.43 -9.51 2.30
CA TYR A 145 24.56 -9.77 3.73
C TYR A 145 23.38 -10.54 4.33
N ARG A 146 22.32 -10.81 3.62
CA ARG A 146 21.09 -11.39 4.10
C ARG A 146 21.25 -12.77 4.74
N ALA A 147 20.63 -13.78 4.18
CA ALA A 147 20.69 -15.13 4.73
C ALA A 147 22.11 -15.71 4.74
N GLU A 148 22.94 -15.35 3.76
CA GLU A 148 24.33 -15.82 3.64
C GLU A 148 25.27 -15.21 4.66
N THR A 149 24.92 -14.05 5.22
CA THR A 149 25.71 -13.35 6.23
C THR A 149 25.24 -13.56 7.66
N GLY A 150 24.31 -14.47 7.87
CA GLY A 150 23.78 -14.76 9.19
C GLY A 150 22.75 -13.79 9.75
N VAL A 151 22.37 -12.74 8.99
CA VAL A 151 21.42 -11.69 9.43
C VAL A 151 20.17 -12.26 10.11
N ASN A 152 19.67 -13.41 9.68
CA ASN A 152 18.48 -14.02 10.24
C ASN A 152 18.76 -15.20 11.17
N ARG A 153 20.02 -15.64 11.34
CA ARG A 153 20.36 -16.90 12.00
C ARG A 153 21.34 -16.77 13.14
N GLU A 154 22.25 -15.81 13.04
CA GLU A 154 23.30 -15.64 14.03
C GLU A 154 22.88 -14.64 15.10
N ALA A 155 23.15 -14.98 16.37
CA ALA A 155 22.79 -14.12 17.49
C ALA A 155 23.44 -12.74 17.45
N SER A 156 24.61 -12.63 16.81
CA SER A 156 25.30 -11.35 16.61
C SER A 156 24.59 -10.43 15.63
N ALA A 157 23.91 -10.99 14.61
CA ALA A 157 23.21 -10.24 13.56
C ALA A 157 21.74 -10.04 13.91
N GLN A 158 21.10 -11.03 14.54
CA GLN A 158 19.72 -10.98 15.03
C GLN A 158 19.68 -11.45 16.48
N PRO A 159 19.72 -10.57 17.46
CA PRO A 159 19.76 -10.94 18.87
C PRO A 159 18.46 -11.58 19.39
N ASP A 160 17.31 -11.29 18.78
CA ASP A 160 16.03 -11.89 19.15
C ASP A 160 15.97 -13.36 18.67
N GLU A 161 16.06 -14.29 19.62
CA GLU A 161 15.98 -15.73 19.32
C GLU A 161 14.66 -16.12 18.66
N ARG A 162 13.56 -15.53 19.07
CA ARG A 162 12.24 -15.81 18.50
C ARG A 162 12.23 -15.45 17.00
N ILE A 163 12.80 -14.32 16.61
CA ILE A 163 12.90 -13.92 15.20
C ILE A 163 13.82 -14.86 14.43
N ARG A 164 14.94 -15.30 15.02
CA ARG A 164 15.81 -16.30 14.38
C ARG A 164 15.07 -17.62 14.11
N LEU A 165 14.28 -18.08 15.07
CA LEU A 165 13.49 -19.31 14.93
C LEU A 165 12.40 -19.16 13.85
N LEU A 166 11.66 -18.06 13.87
CA LEU A 166 10.66 -17.75 12.83
C LEU A 166 11.29 -17.74 11.43
N ASN A 167 12.40 -17.03 11.28
CA ASN A 167 13.06 -16.86 9.98
C ASN A 167 13.80 -18.14 9.51
N ALA A 168 13.96 -19.13 10.35
CA ALA A 168 14.54 -20.42 9.97
C ALA A 168 13.60 -21.28 9.11
N GLU A 169 12.29 -21.07 9.20
CA GLU A 169 11.30 -21.78 8.39
C GLU A 169 11.51 -21.53 6.90
N GLN A 170 11.59 -22.59 6.12
CA GLN A 170 11.77 -22.50 4.68
C GLN A 170 10.41 -22.41 3.96
N PRO A 171 10.32 -21.65 2.86
CA PRO A 171 9.09 -21.58 2.07
C PRO A 171 8.81 -22.91 1.38
N VAL A 172 7.55 -23.30 1.35
CA VAL A 172 7.07 -24.45 0.59
C VAL A 172 6.31 -24.00 -0.66
N ASN A 173 6.26 -24.84 -1.69
CA ASN A 173 5.43 -24.63 -2.87
C ASN A 173 3.95 -24.75 -2.51
N GLY A 174 3.07 -24.21 -3.34
CA GLY A 174 1.62 -24.33 -3.18
C GLY A 174 0.87 -23.01 -3.21
N GLU A 175 -0.24 -22.98 -2.52
CA GLU A 175 -1.12 -21.82 -2.46
C GLU A 175 -0.48 -20.64 -1.72
N ARG A 176 -0.72 -19.45 -2.26
CA ARG A 176 -0.45 -18.15 -1.66
C ARG A 176 -1.75 -17.38 -1.55
N GLN A 177 -1.83 -16.53 -0.55
CA GLN A 177 -2.96 -15.64 -0.37
C GLN A 177 -2.48 -14.22 -0.17
N GLN A 178 -3.29 -13.28 -0.61
CA GLN A 178 -3.13 -11.85 -0.38
C GLN A 178 -4.47 -11.25 0.03
N VAL A 179 -4.46 -10.04 0.56
CA VAL A 179 -5.65 -9.40 1.11
C VAL A 179 -5.80 -7.99 0.60
N TYR A 180 -7.03 -7.60 0.38
CA TYR A 180 -7.39 -6.22 0.09
C TYR A 180 -8.76 -5.89 0.69
N CYS A 181 -9.03 -4.61 0.86
CA CYS A 181 -10.39 -4.10 1.09
C CYS A 181 -10.67 -2.93 0.16
N THR A 182 -11.96 -2.67 -0.09
CA THR A 182 -12.36 -1.63 -1.04
C THR A 182 -13.31 -0.65 -0.39
N LYS A 183 -12.91 0.61 -0.25
CA LYS A 183 -13.81 1.72 0.03
C LYS A 183 -14.67 1.97 -1.21
N ILE A 184 -15.96 1.76 -1.13
CA ILE A 184 -16.86 1.95 -2.27
C ILE A 184 -17.14 3.43 -2.47
N GLY A 185 -16.98 3.91 -3.70
CA GLY A 185 -17.29 5.29 -4.10
C GLY A 185 -18.80 5.55 -4.12
N ILE A 186 -19.20 6.78 -3.77
CA ILE A 186 -20.62 7.16 -3.72
C ILE A 186 -21.18 7.62 -5.08
N SER A 187 -20.35 8.16 -5.96
CA SER A 187 -20.77 8.71 -7.26
C SER A 187 -20.38 7.80 -8.43
N HIS A 188 -19.19 7.20 -8.33
CA HIS A 188 -18.60 6.33 -9.34
C HIS A 188 -18.09 5.03 -8.70
N PRO A 189 -18.99 4.17 -8.19
CA PRO A 189 -18.60 2.90 -7.56
C PRO A 189 -17.95 1.92 -8.54
N ASP A 190 -18.18 2.09 -9.84
CA ASP A 190 -17.62 1.33 -10.95
C ASP A 190 -16.19 1.74 -11.35
N GLU A 191 -15.64 2.80 -10.76
CA GLU A 191 -14.29 3.31 -11.00
C GLU A 191 -13.44 3.22 -9.74
N MET A 192 -12.15 2.84 -9.90
CA MET A 192 -11.31 2.55 -8.74
C MET A 192 -9.87 3.01 -8.92
N TYR A 193 -9.31 3.57 -7.84
CA TYR A 193 -7.85 3.66 -7.64
C TYR A 193 -7.40 2.55 -6.70
N ILE A 194 -6.21 2.02 -6.95
CA ILE A 194 -5.59 1.02 -6.07
C ILE A 194 -4.43 1.68 -5.34
N VAL A 195 -4.41 1.54 -4.03
CA VAL A 195 -3.29 1.95 -3.15
C VAL A 195 -2.72 0.67 -2.59
N GLY A 196 -1.48 0.36 -2.92
CA GLY A 196 -0.89 -0.94 -2.64
C GLY A 196 0.48 -0.88 -1.99
N ALA A 197 0.82 -1.98 -1.33
CA ALA A 197 2.13 -2.33 -0.80
C ALA A 197 2.27 -3.85 -0.81
N HIS A 198 3.47 -4.40 -0.63
CA HIS A 198 3.59 -5.83 -0.39
C HIS A 198 3.91 -6.13 1.08
N PHE A 199 3.31 -7.20 1.61
CA PHE A 199 3.53 -7.52 3.02
C PHE A 199 4.54 -8.64 3.25
N ASP A 200 4.91 -9.40 2.21
CA ASP A 200 5.98 -10.37 2.31
C ASP A 200 7.34 -9.68 2.32
N GLY A 201 8.31 -10.28 2.94
CA GLY A 201 9.69 -9.86 2.95
C GLY A 201 10.61 -10.99 2.53
N HIS A 202 11.88 -10.68 2.34
CA HIS A 202 12.83 -11.60 1.75
C HIS A 202 14.07 -11.84 2.64
N GLY A 203 13.86 -12.49 3.78
CA GLY A 203 14.98 -13.03 4.52
C GLY A 203 15.90 -12.01 5.19
N VAL A 204 15.41 -10.84 5.54
CA VAL A 204 16.18 -9.82 6.26
C VAL A 204 15.44 -9.41 7.52
N ASN A 205 15.87 -9.94 8.65
CA ASN A 205 15.33 -9.65 9.98
C ASN A 205 13.80 -9.65 9.99
N GLU A 206 13.18 -8.52 10.32
CA GLU A 206 11.73 -8.35 10.37
C GLU A 206 11.15 -7.68 9.12
N ALA A 207 11.94 -7.48 8.07
CA ALA A 207 11.52 -6.80 6.84
C ALA A 207 10.75 -5.49 7.12
N VAL A 208 11.35 -4.62 7.95
CA VAL A 208 10.70 -3.41 8.46
C VAL A 208 10.51 -2.38 7.35
N ASN A 209 11.57 -2.12 6.56
CA ASN A 209 11.51 -1.16 5.47
C ASN A 209 10.92 -1.80 4.20
N ASP A 210 11.43 -2.96 3.82
CA ASP A 210 11.03 -3.72 2.63
C ASP A 210 10.13 -4.92 3.03
N ASP A 211 8.79 -4.89 2.90
CA ASP A 211 8.01 -3.67 2.74
C ASP A 211 6.96 -3.55 3.88
N GLY A 212 7.43 -3.73 5.10
CA GLY A 212 6.62 -3.43 6.28
C GLY A 212 6.20 -1.96 6.32
N SER A 213 7.06 -1.06 5.82
CA SER A 213 6.81 0.38 5.82
C SER A 213 5.69 0.78 4.89
N GLY A 214 5.68 0.30 3.65
CA GLY A 214 4.57 0.53 2.72
C GLY A 214 3.29 -0.14 3.18
N THR A 215 3.38 -1.39 3.66
CA THR A 215 2.23 -2.09 4.25
C THR A 215 1.57 -1.28 5.37
N ALA A 216 2.36 -0.74 6.32
CA ALA A 216 1.85 0.08 7.41
C ALA A 216 1.24 1.39 6.92
N LEU A 217 1.81 2.01 5.88
CA LEU A 217 1.26 3.23 5.28
C LEU A 217 -0.08 2.97 4.59
N VAL A 218 -0.19 1.90 3.79
CA VAL A 218 -1.47 1.53 3.14
C VAL A 218 -2.55 1.25 4.17
N MET A 219 -2.21 0.58 5.27
CA MET A 219 -3.15 0.31 6.37
C MET A 219 -3.55 1.60 7.10
N GLU A 220 -2.65 2.56 7.30
CA GLU A 220 -2.98 3.86 7.90
C GLU A 220 -3.91 4.68 6.98
N LEU A 221 -3.68 4.66 5.66
CA LEU A 221 -4.58 5.26 4.69
C LEU A 221 -5.95 4.58 4.68
N ALA A 222 -6.00 3.25 4.79
CA ALA A 222 -7.25 2.51 4.94
C ALA A 222 -8.01 2.96 6.18
N ARG A 223 -7.34 3.10 7.33
CA ARG A 223 -7.93 3.58 8.59
C ARG A 223 -8.54 4.98 8.45
N VAL A 224 -7.82 5.91 7.84
CA VAL A 224 -8.27 7.30 7.68
C VAL A 224 -9.44 7.38 6.71
N LEU A 225 -9.34 6.70 5.58
CA LEU A 225 -10.36 6.79 4.52
C LEU A 225 -11.62 5.97 4.84
N ASN A 226 -11.56 4.95 5.70
CA ASN A 226 -12.73 4.23 6.19
C ASN A 226 -13.29 4.80 7.50
N ALA A 227 -12.73 5.91 8.03
CA ALA A 227 -13.27 6.55 9.22
C ALA A 227 -14.74 7.00 9.02
N PRO A 228 -15.56 7.00 10.06
CA PRO A 228 -16.95 7.44 9.99
C PRO A 228 -17.06 8.85 9.39
N GLY A 229 -18.01 9.04 8.48
CA GLY A 229 -18.26 10.32 7.82
C GLY A 229 -17.31 10.64 6.65
N VAL A 230 -16.29 9.84 6.38
CA VAL A 230 -15.45 9.99 5.20
C VAL A 230 -16.11 9.27 4.02
N THR A 231 -16.34 10.00 2.94
CA THR A 231 -16.85 9.45 1.66
C THR A 231 -15.89 9.78 0.53
N THR A 232 -15.87 8.96 -0.51
CA THR A 232 -15.10 9.18 -1.72
C THR A 232 -16.00 9.11 -2.94
N GLU A 233 -15.74 9.90 -3.96
CA GLU A 233 -16.52 9.84 -5.20
C GLU A 233 -16.33 8.51 -5.92
N ARG A 234 -15.09 8.03 -5.97
CA ARG A 234 -14.67 6.77 -6.58
C ARG A 234 -14.25 5.76 -5.54
N SER A 235 -14.29 4.51 -5.92
CA SER A 235 -13.79 3.43 -5.07
C SER A 235 -12.27 3.52 -4.89
N ILE A 236 -11.79 3.09 -3.72
CA ILE A 236 -10.37 2.98 -3.40
C ILE A 236 -10.12 1.59 -2.85
N ARG A 237 -9.25 0.82 -3.48
CA ARG A 237 -8.81 -0.49 -2.99
C ARG A 237 -7.48 -0.36 -2.28
N PHE A 238 -7.43 -0.78 -1.03
CA PHE A 238 -6.22 -0.90 -0.23
C PHE A 238 -5.75 -2.35 -0.36
N ALA A 239 -4.67 -2.55 -1.13
CA ALA A 239 -4.22 -3.88 -1.51
C ALA A 239 -2.85 -4.19 -0.88
N LEU A 240 -2.78 -5.34 -0.19
CA LEU A 240 -1.54 -5.83 0.41
C LEU A 240 -1.15 -7.12 -0.30
N TRP A 241 -0.20 -6.95 -1.23
CA TRP A 241 0.25 -8.01 -2.11
C TRP A 241 1.12 -9.00 -1.38
N ASN A 242 1.12 -10.24 -1.85
CA ASN A 242 2.02 -11.28 -1.36
C ASN A 242 2.92 -11.76 -2.50
N ASN A 243 4.08 -12.30 -2.12
CA ASN A 243 5.00 -12.90 -3.08
C ASN A 243 5.50 -11.91 -4.14
N GLU A 244 5.78 -10.66 -3.69
CA GLU A 244 6.44 -9.63 -4.48
C GLU A 244 7.90 -10.01 -4.73
N GLU A 245 8.61 -10.35 -3.67
CA GLU A 245 10.05 -10.59 -3.55
C GLU A 245 10.60 -11.67 -4.49
N THR A 246 9.75 -12.51 -5.02
CA THR A 246 10.14 -13.56 -5.97
C THR A 246 9.69 -13.28 -7.40
N GLY A 247 9.16 -12.07 -7.65
CA GLY A 247 8.87 -11.58 -9.00
C GLY A 247 7.44 -11.08 -9.22
N LEU A 248 6.88 -10.30 -8.28
CA LEU A 248 5.56 -9.66 -8.40
C LEU A 248 4.41 -10.66 -8.60
N ASN A 249 4.52 -11.86 -8.01
CA ASN A 249 3.60 -12.95 -8.35
C ASN A 249 2.17 -12.68 -7.89
N GLY A 250 1.99 -12.05 -6.72
CA GLY A 250 0.66 -11.72 -6.21
C GLY A 250 -0.07 -10.69 -7.07
N SER A 251 0.58 -9.59 -7.40
CA SER A 251 -0.02 -8.56 -8.27
C SER A 251 -0.30 -9.07 -9.69
N LYS A 252 0.60 -9.90 -10.25
CA LYS A 252 0.35 -10.58 -11.54
C LYS A 252 -0.86 -11.50 -11.48
N ALA A 253 -0.98 -12.29 -10.42
CA ALA A 253 -2.14 -13.17 -10.23
C ALA A 253 -3.44 -12.36 -10.10
N TYR A 254 -3.40 -11.23 -9.40
CA TYR A 254 -4.53 -10.31 -9.31
C TYR A 254 -4.96 -9.82 -10.69
N VAL A 255 -4.04 -9.31 -11.49
CA VAL A 255 -4.33 -8.85 -12.85
C VAL A 255 -4.92 -9.98 -13.70
N GLN A 256 -4.31 -11.17 -13.68
CA GLN A 256 -4.78 -12.33 -14.44
C GLN A 256 -6.22 -12.73 -14.09
N GLN A 257 -6.57 -12.70 -12.80
CA GLN A 257 -7.90 -13.11 -12.34
C GLN A 257 -8.97 -12.02 -12.51
N ARG A 258 -8.60 -10.74 -12.40
CA ARG A 258 -9.54 -9.64 -12.25
C ARG A 258 -9.68 -8.72 -13.46
N GLN A 259 -8.70 -8.67 -14.37
CA GLN A 259 -8.72 -7.75 -15.52
C GLN A 259 -9.97 -7.81 -16.38
N LYS A 260 -10.56 -9.01 -16.54
CA LYS A 260 -11.77 -9.22 -17.36
C LYS A 260 -13.07 -8.94 -16.60
N LEU A 261 -12.98 -8.63 -15.32
CA LEU A 261 -14.15 -8.37 -14.46
C LEU A 261 -14.41 -6.89 -14.26
N GLN A 262 -13.49 -6.03 -14.72
CA GLN A 262 -13.53 -4.59 -14.48
C GLN A 262 -14.81 -3.94 -14.99
N GLY A 263 -15.46 -3.18 -14.12
CA GLY A 263 -16.69 -2.45 -14.45
C GLY A 263 -17.91 -3.33 -14.71
N ILE A 264 -17.82 -4.63 -14.45
CA ILE A 264 -18.96 -5.55 -14.62
C ILE A 264 -19.79 -5.58 -13.34
N GLU A 265 -21.03 -5.13 -13.48
CA GLU A 265 -22.00 -5.16 -12.40
C GLU A 265 -22.44 -6.59 -12.08
N ARG A 266 -22.47 -6.97 -10.82
CA ARG A 266 -22.91 -8.29 -10.37
C ARG A 266 -23.65 -8.21 -9.04
N PRO A 267 -24.91 -8.68 -8.97
CA PRO A 267 -25.79 -9.03 -10.11
C PRO A 267 -26.08 -7.81 -11.00
N ALA A 268 -26.47 -8.04 -12.23
CA ALA A 268 -26.86 -6.96 -13.14
C ALA A 268 -28.00 -6.12 -12.52
N GLY A 269 -27.92 -4.79 -12.59
CA GLY A 269 -28.88 -3.86 -12.01
C GLY A 269 -28.73 -3.64 -10.50
N SER A 270 -27.69 -4.21 -9.86
CA SER A 270 -27.48 -4.10 -8.41
C SER A 270 -26.72 -2.85 -7.96
N GLY A 271 -26.04 -2.14 -8.89
CA GLY A 271 -25.09 -1.10 -8.57
C GLY A 271 -23.80 -1.60 -7.91
N LYS A 272 -23.57 -2.93 -7.87
CA LYS A 272 -22.39 -3.53 -7.24
C LYS A 272 -21.38 -3.97 -8.28
N PHE A 273 -20.15 -3.48 -8.11
CA PHE A 273 -19.03 -3.79 -8.99
C PHE A 273 -17.94 -4.51 -8.17
N PRO A 274 -17.92 -5.85 -8.15
CA PRO A 274 -16.90 -6.62 -7.42
C PRO A 274 -15.47 -6.26 -7.83
N GLU A 275 -15.30 -5.89 -9.12
CA GLU A 275 -14.06 -5.35 -9.65
C GLU A 275 -14.35 -4.05 -10.41
N PRO A 276 -14.29 -2.88 -9.76
CA PRO A 276 -14.42 -1.60 -10.45
C PRO A 276 -13.32 -1.41 -11.49
N ARG A 277 -13.54 -0.57 -12.47
CA ARG A 277 -12.58 -0.23 -13.52
C ARG A 277 -11.35 0.47 -12.92
N TRP A 278 -10.18 -0.03 -13.23
CA TRP A 278 -8.92 0.52 -12.70
C TRP A 278 -8.54 1.82 -13.40
N LEU A 279 -8.49 2.90 -12.65
CA LEU A 279 -8.06 4.21 -13.16
C LEU A 279 -6.57 4.44 -12.95
N GLY A 280 -5.99 3.83 -11.93
CA GLY A 280 -4.59 3.97 -11.60
C GLY A 280 -4.22 3.21 -10.33
N MET A 281 -2.91 3.08 -10.11
CA MET A 281 -2.34 2.45 -8.93
C MET A 281 -1.22 3.31 -8.36
N ILE A 282 -1.19 3.41 -7.03
CA ILE A 282 -0.10 4.02 -6.27
C ILE A 282 0.49 2.90 -5.42
N GLN A 283 1.72 2.51 -5.72
CA GLN A 283 2.46 1.50 -4.98
C GLN A 283 3.41 2.18 -4.01
N HIS A 284 3.37 1.76 -2.75
CA HIS A 284 4.30 2.14 -1.71
C HIS A 284 5.28 1.00 -1.47
N ASP A 285 6.56 1.34 -1.40
CA ASP A 285 7.63 0.36 -1.23
C ASP A 285 8.85 1.06 -0.62
N MET A 286 9.42 0.47 0.44
CA MET A 286 10.60 0.97 1.16
C MET A 286 10.49 2.44 1.64
N MET A 287 9.40 2.78 2.31
CA MET A 287 9.05 4.17 2.71
C MET A 287 9.95 4.76 3.83
N LEU A 288 10.81 3.95 4.45
CA LEU A 288 11.74 4.41 5.50
C LEU A 288 13.17 4.59 4.97
N TRP A 289 13.37 4.50 3.67
CA TRP A 289 14.69 4.68 3.09
C TRP A 289 15.04 6.16 2.97
N ASP A 290 15.97 6.59 3.79
CA ASP A 290 16.62 7.89 3.65
C ASP A 290 17.90 7.71 2.85
N HIS A 291 17.98 8.34 1.67
CA HIS A 291 19.17 8.30 0.82
C HIS A 291 20.32 9.15 1.36
N GLY A 292 20.21 9.68 2.57
CA GLY A 292 21.20 10.61 3.14
C GLY A 292 21.30 11.93 2.39
N ALA A 293 20.33 12.24 1.55
CA ALA A 293 20.25 13.54 0.90
C ALA A 293 19.93 14.61 1.97
N PRO A 294 20.74 15.64 2.14
CA PRO A 294 20.59 16.60 3.24
C PRO A 294 19.33 17.44 3.17
N THR A 295 18.60 17.40 2.08
CA THR A 295 17.30 18.05 1.94
C THR A 295 16.52 17.38 0.83
N VAL A 296 15.50 16.66 1.18
CA VAL A 296 14.44 16.36 0.23
C VAL A 296 13.69 17.67 0.02
N SER A 297 13.94 18.31 -1.10
CA SER A 297 13.04 19.35 -1.58
C SER A 297 11.73 18.65 -1.94
N TYR A 298 10.79 18.65 -1.02
CA TYR A 298 9.42 18.34 -1.38
C TYR A 298 8.99 19.42 -2.38
N THR A 299 8.98 19.08 -3.64
CA THR A 299 8.24 19.85 -4.61
C THR A 299 6.79 19.78 -4.16
N HIS A 300 6.29 20.90 -3.68
CA HIS A 300 4.89 21.04 -3.39
C HIS A 300 4.14 20.72 -4.67
N LEU A 301 3.34 19.68 -4.64
CA LEU A 301 2.28 19.51 -5.63
C LEU A 301 1.26 20.63 -5.34
N THR A 302 1.44 21.73 -6.00
CA THR A 302 0.47 22.83 -6.09
C THR A 302 -0.67 22.43 -7.00
#